data_4b1b8f0a4fc3133488fd48cf4df1f4bd
#
_entry.id   4b1b8f0a4fc3133488fd48cf4df1f4bd
#
_cell.length_a   1.000
_cell.length_b   1.000
_cell.length_c   1.000
_cell.angle_alpha   90.00
_cell.angle_beta   90.00
_cell.angle_gamma   90.00
#
_symmetry.space_group_name_H-M   'P 1'
#
loop_
_entity.id
_entity.type
_entity.pdbx_description
1 polymer ?
#
loop_
_entity_poly.entity_id
_entity_poly.type
_entity_poly.pdbx_seq_one_letter_code
_entity_poly.pdbx_strand_id
1 'polypeptide(L)'
;MDRQQREVTQMDFKRSAVVLIVCFFILDLFLFGLVWQKRTDTKNPLNTSINVIDQMKLDGITLPTLNATVEAVPIVQVTPESTDGKLSSLPNQVVTVEKSVINGQFITPIQLDLSGSVTADSFADLTKIVENNQVAFGDQYTWSSYNPTTHKVIYTQKADKLTIMDGSSQIIFTINANDQVVSYEQIFAGTVQVLGKERELITAKKAVEILYLGGRINSKATVQSVKLSYYQSLVLKDFSIYSPAWYIEIRQADGQLIARRVDAIHGTILANETLETANTQTQRTTTNNTTTTQTVQQQ
;
A
#
# COMPACT_ATOMS: atom_id res chain seq x y z
N MET A 1 -76.24 -43.36 12.68
CA MET A 1 -75.32 -43.06 13.78
C MET A 1 -73.90 -43.24 13.24
N ASP A 2 -73.38 -42.17 12.64
CA ASP A 2 -72.13 -42.23 11.88
C ASP A 2 -70.94 -41.90 12.81
N ARG A 3 -70.04 -42.79 12.86
CA ARG A 3 -68.70 -42.57 13.32
C ARG A 3 -67.86 -42.14 12.12
N GLN A 4 -67.71 -40.88 11.90
CA GLN A 4 -66.67 -40.38 11.01
C GLN A 4 -65.30 -40.62 11.65
N GLN A 5 -64.56 -41.58 11.10
CA GLN A 5 -63.17 -41.78 11.35
C GLN A 5 -62.39 -40.56 10.81
N ARG A 6 -61.79 -39.79 11.65
CA ARG A 6 -60.71 -38.88 11.27
C ARG A 6 -59.47 -39.70 10.93
N GLU A 7 -59.18 -39.85 9.67
CA GLU A 7 -57.84 -40.27 9.23
C GLU A 7 -56.86 -39.16 9.55
N VAL A 8 -56.13 -39.34 10.62
CA VAL A 8 -54.93 -38.56 10.90
C VAL A 8 -53.88 -38.99 9.91
N THR A 9 -53.65 -38.19 8.89
CA THR A 9 -52.56 -38.35 7.97
C THR A 9 -51.23 -38.29 8.73
N GLN A 10 -50.73 -39.44 9.17
CA GLN A 10 -49.37 -39.53 9.69
C GLN A 10 -48.43 -39.16 8.57
N MET A 11 -47.93 -37.93 8.61
CA MET A 11 -46.82 -37.53 7.71
C MET A 11 -45.66 -38.49 7.99
N ASP A 12 -45.31 -39.25 6.94
CA ASP A 12 -44.19 -40.19 6.92
C ASP A 12 -42.88 -39.41 7.11
N PHE A 13 -42.56 -39.13 8.35
CA PHE A 13 -41.37 -38.38 8.76
C PHE A 13 -40.10 -38.97 8.14
N LYS A 14 -40.04 -40.29 7.99
CA LYS A 14 -38.93 -40.99 7.32
C LYS A 14 -38.81 -40.67 5.85
N ARG A 15 -39.92 -40.60 5.13
CA ARG A 15 -39.91 -40.24 3.67
C ARG A 15 -39.54 -38.77 3.49
N SER A 16 -40.10 -37.88 4.27
CA SER A 16 -39.72 -36.46 4.25
C SER A 16 -38.28 -36.23 4.59
N ALA A 17 -37.73 -36.90 5.57
CA ALA A 17 -36.30 -36.83 5.95
C ALA A 17 -35.39 -37.34 4.84
N VAL A 18 -35.73 -38.43 4.17
CA VAL A 18 -34.94 -38.97 3.06
C VAL A 18 -34.96 -38.03 1.85
N VAL A 19 -36.11 -37.43 1.52
CA VAL A 19 -36.21 -36.47 0.43
C VAL A 19 -35.34 -35.22 0.74
N LEU A 20 -35.36 -34.76 1.96
CA LEU A 20 -34.58 -33.61 2.39
C LEU A 20 -33.07 -33.88 2.32
N ILE A 21 -32.62 -35.05 2.77
CA ILE A 21 -31.21 -35.50 2.67
C ILE A 21 -30.77 -35.57 1.19
N VAL A 22 -31.61 -36.13 0.31
CA VAL A 22 -31.29 -36.22 -1.13
C VAL A 22 -31.19 -34.82 -1.76
N CYS A 23 -32.11 -33.89 -1.41
CA CYS A 23 -32.03 -32.51 -1.87
C CYS A 23 -30.76 -31.80 -1.42
N PHE A 24 -30.35 -31.95 -0.15
CA PHE A 24 -29.09 -31.39 0.34
C PHE A 24 -27.88 -32.02 -0.34
N PHE A 25 -27.88 -33.30 -0.56
CA PHE A 25 -26.77 -33.98 -1.26
C PHE A 25 -26.62 -33.49 -2.71
N ILE A 26 -27.74 -33.27 -3.43
CA ILE A 26 -27.72 -32.70 -4.77
C ILE A 26 -27.20 -31.26 -4.72
N LEU A 27 -27.61 -30.46 -3.73
CA LEU A 27 -27.13 -29.09 -3.54
C LEU A 27 -25.62 -29.07 -3.23
N ASP A 28 -25.14 -29.95 -2.39
CA ASP A 28 -23.72 -30.06 -2.06
C ASP A 28 -22.89 -30.47 -3.29
N LEU A 29 -23.37 -31.42 -4.10
CA LEU A 29 -22.72 -31.78 -5.36
C LEU A 29 -22.68 -30.62 -6.35
N PHE A 30 -23.75 -29.84 -6.42
CA PHE A 30 -23.81 -28.64 -7.26
C PHE A 30 -22.82 -27.57 -6.77
N LEU A 31 -22.80 -27.28 -5.49
CA LEU A 31 -21.85 -26.32 -4.89
C LEU A 31 -20.41 -26.81 -5.03
N PHE A 32 -20.15 -28.10 -4.84
CA PHE A 32 -18.84 -28.70 -5.08
C PHE A 32 -18.40 -28.54 -6.53
N GLY A 33 -19.32 -28.75 -7.49
CA GLY A 33 -19.07 -28.51 -8.92
C GLY A 33 -18.70 -27.06 -9.22
N LEU A 34 -19.42 -26.09 -8.64
CA LEU A 34 -19.10 -24.67 -8.78
C LEU A 34 -17.75 -24.30 -8.20
N VAL A 35 -17.40 -24.82 -7.01
CA VAL A 35 -16.11 -24.59 -6.37
C VAL A 35 -14.97 -25.24 -7.17
N TRP A 36 -15.22 -26.46 -7.70
CA TRP A 36 -14.24 -27.15 -8.55
C TRP A 36 -14.02 -26.39 -9.85
N GLN A 37 -15.10 -25.98 -10.54
CA GLN A 37 -15.02 -25.16 -11.76
C GLN A 37 -14.24 -23.86 -11.48
N LYS A 38 -14.53 -23.16 -10.40
CA LYS A 38 -13.80 -21.95 -10.02
C LYS A 38 -12.31 -22.21 -9.72
N ARG A 39 -11.94 -23.38 -9.18
CA ARG A 39 -10.55 -23.77 -8.96
C ARG A 39 -9.83 -24.20 -10.23
N THR A 40 -10.54 -24.79 -11.21
CA THR A 40 -9.97 -25.18 -12.51
C THR A 40 -9.83 -23.97 -13.43
N ASP A 41 -10.78 -23.04 -13.41
CA ASP A 41 -10.69 -21.79 -14.17
C ASP A 41 -9.50 -20.90 -13.72
N THR A 42 -9.09 -21.01 -12.46
CA THR A 42 -7.87 -20.35 -11.96
C THR A 42 -6.58 -21.03 -12.46
N LYS A 43 -6.65 -22.28 -12.93
CA LYS A 43 -5.49 -23.06 -13.43
C LYS A 43 -5.40 -23.13 -14.96
N ASN A 44 -6.46 -22.79 -15.67
CA ASN A 44 -6.48 -22.67 -17.12
C ASN A 44 -6.94 -21.25 -17.50
N PRO A 45 -6.03 -20.29 -17.66
CA PRO A 45 -6.34 -19.14 -18.50
C PRO A 45 -6.59 -19.75 -19.88
N LEU A 46 -7.80 -19.58 -20.41
CA LEU A 46 -8.15 -19.91 -21.79
C LEU A 46 -6.96 -19.58 -22.68
N ASN A 47 -6.47 -20.57 -23.42
CA ASN A 47 -5.44 -20.45 -24.45
C ASN A 47 -5.92 -19.64 -25.66
N THR A 48 -6.41 -18.45 -25.42
CA THR A 48 -6.27 -17.32 -26.32
C THR A 48 -5.19 -16.49 -25.68
N SER A 49 -3.95 -16.91 -25.85
CA SER A 49 -2.76 -16.16 -25.43
C SER A 49 -2.62 -14.92 -26.31
N ILE A 50 -3.54 -14.00 -26.19
CA ILE A 50 -3.21 -12.60 -26.42
C ILE A 50 -2.20 -12.34 -25.32
N ASN A 51 -0.93 -12.24 -25.70
CA ASN A 51 0.11 -11.86 -24.77
C ASN A 51 -0.29 -10.48 -24.26
N VAL A 52 -0.73 -10.40 -23.01
CA VAL A 52 -1.22 -9.13 -22.41
C VAL A 52 -0.20 -8.02 -22.60
N ILE A 53 1.09 -8.36 -22.57
CA ILE A 53 2.19 -7.43 -22.84
C ILE A 53 2.16 -6.92 -24.30
N ASP A 54 1.83 -7.76 -25.26
CA ASP A 54 1.72 -7.31 -26.67
C ASP A 54 0.49 -6.43 -26.86
N GLN A 55 -0.61 -6.71 -26.18
CA GLN A 55 -1.78 -5.84 -26.17
C GLN A 55 -1.44 -4.47 -25.57
N MET A 56 -0.70 -4.42 -24.44
CA MET A 56 -0.24 -3.17 -23.85
C MET A 56 0.62 -2.35 -24.82
N LYS A 57 1.50 -2.99 -25.60
CA LYS A 57 2.30 -2.31 -26.63
C LYS A 57 1.41 -1.76 -27.76
N LEU A 58 0.36 -2.49 -28.19
CA LEU A 58 -0.61 -2.00 -29.18
C LEU A 58 -1.36 -0.77 -28.67
N ASP A 59 -1.66 -0.71 -27.37
CA ASP A 59 -2.26 0.45 -26.71
C ASP A 59 -1.27 1.62 -26.48
N GLY A 60 -0.04 1.48 -26.99
CA GLY A 60 1.01 2.48 -26.87
C GLY A 60 1.61 2.59 -25.47
N ILE A 61 1.44 1.57 -24.62
CA ILE A 61 2.01 1.56 -23.27
C ILE A 61 3.48 1.14 -23.34
N THR A 62 4.35 1.95 -22.74
CA THR A 62 5.79 1.67 -22.63
C THR A 62 6.07 0.99 -21.29
N LEU A 63 6.86 -0.09 -21.31
CA LEU A 63 7.22 -0.87 -20.13
C LEU A 63 8.74 -0.86 -19.93
N PRO A 64 9.21 -0.81 -18.68
CA PRO A 64 10.62 -1.06 -18.38
C PRO A 64 10.94 -2.56 -18.53
N THR A 65 12.22 -2.91 -18.41
CA THR A 65 12.61 -4.32 -18.29
C THR A 65 12.04 -4.90 -17.01
N LEU A 66 11.19 -5.92 -17.14
CA LEU A 66 10.55 -6.60 -16.00
C LEU A 66 11.30 -7.89 -15.68
N ASN A 67 11.73 -8.05 -14.45
CA ASN A 67 12.37 -9.28 -14.00
C ASN A 67 11.37 -10.44 -14.02
N ALA A 68 11.81 -11.56 -14.58
CA ALA A 68 11.00 -12.77 -14.66
C ALA A 68 10.94 -13.54 -13.33
N THR A 69 11.94 -13.34 -12.47
CA THR A 69 12.08 -13.99 -11.17
C THR A 69 11.86 -12.99 -10.04
N VAL A 70 11.32 -13.46 -8.96
CA VAL A 70 11.15 -12.71 -7.71
C VAL A 70 11.56 -13.62 -6.56
N GLU A 71 12.34 -13.08 -5.62
CA GLU A 71 12.68 -13.79 -4.41
C GLU A 71 11.50 -13.82 -3.45
N ALA A 72 11.34 -14.93 -2.73
CA ALA A 72 10.39 -15.01 -1.64
C ALA A 72 10.84 -14.07 -0.51
N VAL A 73 9.87 -13.39 0.11
CA VAL A 73 10.13 -12.53 1.26
C VAL A 73 9.08 -12.77 2.34
N PRO A 74 9.43 -12.56 3.63
CA PRO A 74 8.48 -12.73 4.71
C PRO A 74 7.50 -11.55 4.78
N ILE A 75 6.45 -11.72 5.58
CA ILE A 75 5.66 -10.63 6.14
C ILE A 75 6.45 -10.07 7.33
N VAL A 76 6.34 -8.78 7.60
CA VAL A 76 6.99 -8.17 8.76
C VAL A 76 5.97 -7.53 9.70
N GLN A 77 6.28 -7.59 10.99
CA GLN A 77 5.60 -6.86 12.04
C GLN A 77 6.40 -5.60 12.34
N VAL A 78 5.73 -4.49 12.55
CA VAL A 78 6.34 -3.24 12.98
C VAL A 78 5.69 -2.78 14.26
N THR A 79 6.51 -2.61 15.30
CA THR A 79 6.07 -2.16 16.63
C THR A 79 6.45 -0.69 16.79
N PRO A 80 5.49 0.21 17.06
CA PRO A 80 5.77 1.61 17.30
C PRO A 80 6.82 1.79 18.40
N GLU A 81 7.74 2.74 18.19
CA GLU A 81 8.79 3.10 19.13
C GLU A 81 8.64 4.56 19.55
N SER A 82 8.87 4.86 20.84
CA SER A 82 8.85 6.23 21.32
C SER A 82 10.01 7.04 20.73
N THR A 83 9.72 8.26 20.33
CA THR A 83 10.71 9.26 19.90
C THR A 83 11.30 10.06 21.06
N ASP A 84 10.80 9.84 22.29
CA ASP A 84 11.23 10.59 23.47
C ASP A 84 12.74 10.47 23.69
N GLY A 85 13.39 11.60 23.95
CA GLY A 85 14.82 11.68 24.18
C GLY A 85 15.71 11.64 22.92
N LYS A 86 15.22 11.18 21.77
CA LYS A 86 16.01 11.18 20.52
C LYS A 86 15.93 12.50 19.75
N LEU A 87 14.93 13.33 20.01
CA LEU A 87 14.71 14.57 19.27
C LEU A 87 15.48 15.77 19.84
N SER A 88 15.75 15.78 21.13
CA SER A 88 16.38 16.92 21.83
C SER A 88 17.87 17.13 21.49
N SER A 89 18.52 16.16 20.87
CA SER A 89 19.95 16.19 20.55
C SER A 89 20.26 16.34 19.06
N LEU A 90 19.24 16.56 18.20
CA LEU A 90 19.44 16.67 16.76
C LEU A 90 20.11 18.01 16.41
N PRO A 91 21.26 18.00 15.70
CA PRO A 91 22.03 19.21 15.42
C PRO A 91 21.39 20.04 14.30
N ASN A 92 21.67 21.35 14.29
CA ASN A 92 21.34 22.30 13.22
C ASN A 92 19.84 22.38 12.83
N GLN A 93 18.93 22.10 13.80
CA GLN A 93 17.51 22.11 13.49
C GLN A 93 16.62 22.41 14.70
N VAL A 94 15.41 22.87 14.43
CA VAL A 94 14.31 22.95 15.39
C VAL A 94 13.32 21.83 15.04
N VAL A 95 12.95 21.01 16.03
CA VAL A 95 12.08 19.85 15.81
C VAL A 95 10.83 20.00 16.66
N THR A 96 9.68 19.70 16.04
CA THR A 96 8.37 19.61 16.70
C THR A 96 7.70 18.29 16.34
N VAL A 97 6.85 17.79 17.21
CA VAL A 97 6.08 16.55 16.95
C VAL A 97 4.59 16.86 17.04
N GLU A 98 3.88 16.57 15.97
CA GLU A 98 2.44 16.72 15.91
C GLU A 98 1.81 15.44 15.37
N LYS A 99 0.88 14.83 16.13
CA LYS A 99 0.16 13.61 15.72
C LYS A 99 1.07 12.49 15.20
N SER A 100 2.20 12.26 15.87
CA SER A 100 3.23 11.29 15.48
C SER A 100 4.02 11.63 14.21
N VAL A 101 3.87 12.84 13.66
CA VAL A 101 4.73 13.37 12.60
C VAL A 101 5.80 14.24 13.22
N ILE A 102 7.05 13.95 12.91
CA ILE A 102 8.21 14.75 13.31
C ILE A 102 8.42 15.80 12.23
N ASN A 103 8.35 17.07 12.59
CA ASN A 103 8.62 18.20 11.71
C ASN A 103 9.95 18.83 12.10
N GLY A 104 10.92 18.78 11.19
CA GLY A 104 12.23 19.39 11.37
C GLY A 104 12.43 20.59 10.44
N GLN A 105 12.96 21.68 10.98
CA GLN A 105 13.37 22.86 10.22
C GLN A 105 14.85 23.11 10.44
N PHE A 106 15.64 23.08 9.36
CA PHE A 106 17.08 23.35 9.45
C PHE A 106 17.37 24.82 9.74
N ILE A 107 18.21 25.08 10.74
CA ILE A 107 18.68 26.43 11.08
C ILE A 107 19.60 26.94 9.96
N THR A 108 20.51 26.09 9.50
CA THR A 108 21.32 26.33 8.32
C THR A 108 20.88 25.36 7.23
N PRO A 109 20.27 25.85 6.13
CA PRO A 109 19.84 24.99 5.01
C PRO A 109 21.01 24.20 4.42
N ILE A 110 20.69 23.00 3.94
CA ILE A 110 21.68 22.08 3.33
C ILE A 110 21.70 22.31 1.84
N GLN A 111 22.84 22.72 1.29
CA GLN A 111 23.01 22.95 -0.13
C GLN A 111 23.09 21.63 -0.90
N LEU A 112 22.34 21.52 -1.99
CA LEU A 112 22.42 20.40 -2.94
C LEU A 112 22.97 20.87 -4.28
N ASP A 113 23.55 19.97 -5.05
CA ASP A 113 23.87 20.20 -6.46
C ASP A 113 22.86 19.44 -7.32
N LEU A 114 21.85 20.15 -7.81
CA LEU A 114 20.83 19.63 -8.70
C LEU A 114 21.03 20.07 -10.15
N SER A 115 22.24 20.54 -10.49
CA SER A 115 22.60 20.89 -11.86
C SER A 115 22.72 19.63 -12.73
N GLY A 116 21.99 19.56 -13.83
CA GLY A 116 22.04 18.44 -14.78
C GLY A 116 21.04 17.31 -14.51
N SER A 117 21.46 16.07 -14.75
CA SER A 117 20.60 14.90 -14.53
C SER A 117 20.57 14.53 -13.04
N VAL A 118 19.43 14.73 -12.40
CA VAL A 118 19.27 14.44 -10.97
C VAL A 118 19.08 12.93 -10.74
N THR A 119 20.00 12.34 -10.01
CA THR A 119 20.02 10.92 -9.64
C THR A 119 20.11 10.78 -8.10
N ALA A 120 20.14 9.55 -7.59
CA ALA A 120 20.37 9.29 -6.17
C ALA A 120 21.69 9.93 -5.66
N ASP A 121 22.72 9.96 -6.50
CA ASP A 121 24.03 10.52 -6.15
C ASP A 121 24.00 12.04 -5.93
N SER A 122 23.06 12.76 -6.57
CA SER A 122 22.84 14.18 -6.32
C SER A 122 22.40 14.47 -4.87
N PHE A 123 21.96 13.46 -4.13
CA PHE A 123 21.55 13.53 -2.73
C PHE A 123 22.53 12.85 -1.78
N ALA A 124 23.76 12.54 -2.22
CA ALA A 124 24.73 11.81 -1.41
C ALA A 124 25.04 12.50 -0.06
N ASP A 125 25.16 13.82 -0.04
CA ASP A 125 25.43 14.55 1.20
C ASP A 125 24.21 14.57 2.13
N LEU A 126 22.98 14.68 1.59
CA LEU A 126 21.75 14.54 2.35
C LEU A 126 21.62 13.10 2.90
N THR A 127 21.99 12.10 2.10
CA THR A 127 21.98 10.69 2.53
C THR A 127 22.93 10.47 3.71
N LYS A 128 24.13 11.07 3.70
CA LYS A 128 25.06 11.01 4.86
C LYS A 128 24.48 11.63 6.11
N ILE A 129 23.75 12.74 5.98
CA ILE A 129 23.06 13.40 7.09
C ILE A 129 21.99 12.47 7.69
N VAL A 130 21.23 11.81 6.83
CA VAL A 130 20.22 10.83 7.24
C VAL A 130 20.88 9.63 7.91
N GLU A 131 21.85 8.99 7.28
CA GLU A 131 22.53 7.78 7.79
C GLU A 131 23.30 8.03 9.10
N ASN A 132 23.82 9.24 9.30
CA ASN A 132 24.49 9.63 10.55
C ASN A 132 23.54 10.05 11.68
N ASN A 133 22.24 9.71 11.55
CA ASN A 133 21.22 10.03 12.56
C ASN A 133 21.13 11.51 12.92
N GLN A 134 21.41 12.41 11.96
CA GLN A 134 21.11 13.85 12.12
C GLN A 134 19.62 14.15 11.93
N VAL A 135 18.83 13.17 11.55
CA VAL A 135 17.38 13.08 11.69
C VAL A 135 17.06 11.86 12.56
N ALA A 136 15.94 11.87 13.26
CA ALA A 136 15.61 10.76 14.16
C ALA A 136 15.51 9.43 13.40
N PHE A 137 16.14 8.36 13.90
CA PHE A 137 16.16 7.03 13.28
C PHE A 137 16.64 7.03 11.82
N GLY A 138 17.46 7.98 11.43
CA GLY A 138 17.85 8.17 10.04
C GLY A 138 18.56 6.97 9.43
N ASP A 139 19.35 6.23 10.22
CA ASP A 139 20.03 4.98 9.83
C ASP A 139 19.07 3.89 9.34
N GLN A 140 17.77 3.99 9.68
CA GLN A 140 16.72 3.07 9.23
C GLN A 140 16.08 3.48 7.90
N TYR A 141 16.48 4.61 7.32
CA TYR A 141 15.92 5.08 6.05
C TYR A 141 16.91 4.95 4.90
N THR A 142 16.39 4.96 3.70
CA THR A 142 17.18 4.98 2.46
C THR A 142 16.49 5.87 1.44
N TRP A 143 17.27 6.46 0.53
CA TRP A 143 16.74 7.27 -0.55
C TRP A 143 15.75 6.46 -1.41
N SER A 144 14.66 7.08 -1.78
CA SER A 144 13.59 6.45 -2.58
C SER A 144 13.35 7.16 -3.90
N SER A 145 13.09 8.49 -3.86
CA SER A 145 12.77 9.26 -5.04
C SER A 145 12.94 10.76 -4.83
N TYR A 146 13.00 11.49 -5.94
CA TYR A 146 12.91 12.93 -6.01
C TYR A 146 11.79 13.34 -6.97
N ASN A 147 10.95 14.28 -6.55
CA ASN A 147 9.92 14.86 -7.39
C ASN A 147 10.30 16.32 -7.73
N PRO A 148 10.72 16.60 -8.98
CA PRO A 148 11.14 17.92 -9.38
C PRO A 148 9.98 18.94 -9.45
N THR A 149 8.74 18.48 -9.61
CA THR A 149 7.57 19.38 -9.67
C THR A 149 7.20 19.92 -8.29
N THR A 150 7.33 19.11 -7.25
CA THR A 150 7.02 19.49 -5.87
C THR A 150 8.24 19.89 -5.07
N HIS A 151 9.45 19.77 -5.64
CA HIS A 151 10.74 19.97 -4.96
C HIS A 151 10.87 19.14 -3.66
N LYS A 152 10.44 17.89 -3.71
CA LYS A 152 10.47 16.99 -2.54
C LYS A 152 11.36 15.78 -2.79
N VAL A 153 12.20 15.48 -1.81
CA VAL A 153 13.01 14.25 -1.77
C VAL A 153 12.43 13.33 -0.72
N ILE A 154 12.26 12.06 -1.07
CA ILE A 154 11.64 11.05 -0.22
C ILE A 154 12.65 9.98 0.14
N TYR A 155 12.78 9.72 1.43
CA TYR A 155 13.45 8.56 2.01
C TYR A 155 12.41 7.65 2.63
N THR A 156 12.58 6.34 2.48
CA THR A 156 11.64 5.33 2.99
C THR A 156 12.33 4.42 3.99
N GLN A 157 11.58 3.95 4.98
CA GLN A 157 12.13 3.06 6.01
C GLN A 157 12.50 1.69 5.41
N LYS A 158 13.69 1.21 5.76
CA LYS A 158 14.14 -0.15 5.48
C LYS A 158 13.38 -1.14 6.36
N ALA A 159 12.94 -2.24 5.77
CA ALA A 159 12.26 -3.31 6.47
C ALA A 159 12.75 -4.64 5.92
N ASP A 160 13.55 -5.38 6.69
CA ASP A 160 14.23 -6.58 6.24
C ASP A 160 14.99 -6.35 4.90
N LYS A 161 14.66 -7.06 3.85
CA LYS A 161 15.27 -6.94 2.51
C LYS A 161 14.66 -5.84 1.63
N LEU A 162 13.55 -5.24 2.05
CA LEU A 162 12.79 -4.27 1.26
C LEU A 162 12.63 -2.94 2.00
N THR A 163 11.86 -2.02 1.38
CA THR A 163 11.48 -0.75 1.98
C THR A 163 9.98 -0.61 2.08
N ILE A 164 9.50 0.22 3.00
CA ILE A 164 8.08 0.56 3.15
C ILE A 164 7.76 1.71 2.18
N MET A 165 6.92 1.46 1.16
CA MET A 165 6.63 2.45 0.11
C MET A 165 5.14 2.80 0.01
N ASP A 166 4.41 2.74 1.11
CA ASP A 166 2.99 3.12 1.16
C ASP A 166 2.76 4.50 1.81
N GLY A 167 3.83 5.13 2.27
CA GLY A 167 3.79 6.42 2.94
C GLY A 167 3.59 6.35 4.45
N SER A 168 3.38 5.17 5.00
CA SER A 168 3.24 4.98 6.47
C SER A 168 4.55 5.16 7.23
N SER A 169 5.70 5.12 6.54
CA SER A 169 7.01 5.42 7.12
C SER A 169 7.94 6.02 6.08
N GLN A 170 8.20 7.32 6.20
CA GLN A 170 9.02 8.07 5.25
C GLN A 170 9.55 9.35 5.85
N ILE A 171 10.61 9.90 5.24
CA ILE A 171 11.07 11.27 5.45
C ILE A 171 10.86 12.02 4.14
N ILE A 172 10.17 13.15 4.19
CA ILE A 172 9.96 14.04 3.03
C ILE A 172 10.72 15.32 3.28
N PHE A 173 11.83 15.52 2.59
CA PHE A 173 12.56 16.78 2.61
C PHE A 173 11.99 17.76 1.60
N THR A 174 11.88 19.02 2.00
CA THR A 174 11.47 20.12 1.15
C THR A 174 12.69 20.92 0.71
N ILE A 175 12.81 21.13 -0.61
CA ILE A 175 13.88 21.92 -1.25
C ILE A 175 13.31 23.28 -1.66
N ASN A 176 14.04 24.35 -1.37
CA ASN A 176 13.68 25.69 -1.81
C ASN A 176 14.16 26.00 -3.26
N ALA A 177 13.82 27.17 -3.78
CA ALA A 177 14.20 27.59 -5.14
C ALA A 177 15.72 27.77 -5.36
N ASN A 178 16.53 27.74 -4.29
CA ASN A 178 17.99 27.81 -4.35
C ASN A 178 18.66 26.43 -4.22
N ASP A 179 17.92 25.35 -4.46
CA ASP A 179 18.38 23.97 -4.33
C ASP A 179 18.90 23.64 -2.90
N GLN A 180 18.25 24.19 -1.89
CA GLN A 180 18.60 23.97 -0.49
C GLN A 180 17.48 23.22 0.22
N VAL A 181 17.85 22.20 0.99
CA VAL A 181 16.94 21.52 1.92
C VAL A 181 16.70 22.42 3.13
N VAL A 182 15.47 22.80 3.36
CA VAL A 182 15.07 23.73 4.42
C VAL A 182 14.32 23.04 5.58
N SER A 183 13.57 21.98 5.28
CA SER A 183 12.75 21.30 6.27
C SER A 183 12.47 19.85 5.87
N TYR A 184 11.96 19.09 6.82
CA TYR A 184 11.44 17.76 6.56
C TYR A 184 10.23 17.41 7.42
N GLU A 185 9.43 16.50 6.91
CA GLU A 185 8.37 15.79 7.63
C GLU A 185 8.75 14.32 7.71
N GLN A 186 8.72 13.73 8.90
CA GLN A 186 9.10 12.33 9.10
C GLN A 186 7.99 11.57 9.82
N ILE A 187 7.63 10.43 9.27
CA ILE A 187 6.81 9.41 9.92
C ILE A 187 7.70 8.19 10.13
N PHE A 188 7.80 7.72 11.37
CA PHE A 188 8.51 6.51 11.72
C PHE A 188 7.52 5.43 12.15
N ALA A 189 7.50 4.32 11.42
CA ALA A 189 6.57 3.23 11.73
C ALA A 189 6.95 2.47 13.01
N GLY A 190 8.26 2.38 13.30
CA GLY A 190 8.77 1.67 14.48
C GLY A 190 9.79 0.58 14.13
N THR A 191 10.04 -0.29 15.10
CA THR A 191 10.99 -1.40 14.98
C THR A 191 10.40 -2.54 14.17
N VAL A 192 11.15 -3.01 13.18
CA VAL A 192 10.76 -4.06 12.24
C VAL A 192 11.19 -5.43 12.74
N GLN A 193 10.29 -6.41 12.70
CA GLN A 193 10.57 -7.81 13.01
C GLN A 193 9.97 -8.73 11.94
N VAL A 194 10.73 -9.73 11.50
CA VAL A 194 10.26 -10.73 10.54
C VAL A 194 9.17 -11.60 11.18
N LEU A 195 8.04 -11.77 10.49
CA LEU A 195 6.91 -12.56 10.95
C LEU A 195 6.71 -13.80 10.07
N GLY A 196 7.07 -14.96 10.61
CA GLY A 196 6.87 -16.24 9.94
C GLY A 196 7.89 -16.55 8.84
N LYS A 197 7.46 -17.35 7.86
CA LYS A 197 8.30 -17.81 6.73
C LYS A 197 8.14 -16.90 5.53
N GLU A 198 9.14 -16.93 4.66
CA GLU A 198 9.06 -16.32 3.34
C GLU A 198 7.85 -16.84 2.54
N ARG A 199 7.26 -15.95 1.73
CA ARG A 199 6.08 -16.22 0.90
C ARG A 199 6.48 -16.19 -0.57
N GLU A 200 5.92 -17.10 -1.35
CA GLU A 200 6.00 -17.03 -2.81
C GLU A 200 5.21 -15.81 -3.30
N LEU A 201 5.78 -15.11 -4.26
CA LEU A 201 5.24 -13.86 -4.78
C LEU A 201 4.91 -13.99 -6.27
N ILE A 202 3.92 -13.24 -6.73
CA ILE A 202 3.70 -13.02 -8.16
C ILE A 202 4.86 -12.19 -8.73
N THR A 203 5.17 -12.39 -10.01
CA THR A 203 6.24 -11.65 -10.69
C THR A 203 5.86 -10.19 -10.96
N ALA A 204 6.86 -9.32 -11.17
CA ALA A 204 6.67 -7.94 -11.61
C ALA A 204 5.80 -7.85 -12.88
N LYS A 205 6.05 -8.74 -13.85
CA LYS A 205 5.24 -8.86 -15.08
C LYS A 205 3.77 -9.11 -14.74
N LYS A 206 3.49 -10.09 -13.86
CA LYS A 206 2.13 -10.43 -13.46
C LYS A 206 1.42 -9.27 -12.76
N ALA A 207 2.12 -8.52 -11.91
CA ALA A 207 1.56 -7.35 -11.24
C ALA A 207 1.15 -6.25 -12.24
N VAL A 208 1.99 -5.98 -13.25
CA VAL A 208 1.68 -5.00 -14.31
C VAL A 208 0.50 -5.47 -15.16
N GLU A 209 0.44 -6.76 -15.53
CA GLU A 209 -0.70 -7.35 -16.23
C GLU A 209 -2.02 -7.20 -15.46
N ILE A 210 -1.98 -7.42 -14.13
CA ILE A 210 -3.15 -7.24 -13.24
C ILE A 210 -3.64 -5.79 -13.26
N LEU A 211 -2.74 -4.81 -13.19
CA LEU A 211 -3.12 -3.40 -13.25
C LEU A 211 -3.72 -3.02 -14.61
N TYR A 212 -3.15 -3.51 -15.70
CA TYR A 212 -3.66 -3.25 -17.04
C TYR A 212 -5.06 -3.86 -17.23
N LEU A 213 -5.24 -5.13 -16.90
CA LEU A 213 -6.53 -5.82 -16.98
C LEU A 213 -7.58 -5.20 -16.03
N GLY A 214 -7.14 -4.65 -14.91
CA GLY A 214 -7.98 -3.90 -13.98
C GLY A 214 -8.27 -2.45 -14.40
N GLY A 215 -7.85 -2.02 -15.61
CA GLY A 215 -8.07 -0.67 -16.13
C GLY A 215 -7.36 0.42 -15.32
N ARG A 216 -6.21 0.10 -14.70
CA ARG A 216 -5.42 1.05 -13.90
C ARG A 216 -4.22 1.64 -14.64
N ILE A 217 -3.95 1.19 -15.86
CA ILE A 217 -2.95 1.73 -16.78
C ILE A 217 -3.68 2.18 -18.03
N ASN A 218 -3.66 3.48 -18.30
CA ASN A 218 -4.32 4.05 -19.47
C ASN A 218 -3.47 3.84 -20.73
N SER A 219 -4.11 3.90 -21.91
CA SER A 219 -3.40 3.89 -23.19
C SER A 219 -2.38 5.03 -23.25
N LYS A 220 -1.25 4.79 -23.93
CA LYS A 220 -0.12 5.72 -24.07
C LYS A 220 0.59 6.10 -22.76
N ALA A 221 0.33 5.39 -21.68
CA ALA A 221 1.07 5.58 -20.43
C ALA A 221 2.47 4.95 -20.51
N THR A 222 3.37 5.40 -19.65
CA THR A 222 4.70 4.81 -19.46
C THR A 222 4.82 4.29 -18.04
N VAL A 223 5.01 3.00 -17.88
CA VAL A 223 5.41 2.40 -16.59
C VAL A 223 6.87 2.74 -16.37
N GLN A 224 7.16 3.62 -15.42
CA GLN A 224 8.52 4.11 -15.18
C GLN A 224 9.34 3.17 -14.30
N SER A 225 8.72 2.65 -13.25
CA SER A 225 9.39 1.74 -12.33
C SER A 225 8.42 0.71 -11.76
N VAL A 226 8.96 -0.47 -11.45
CA VAL A 226 8.25 -1.57 -10.78
C VAL A 226 9.17 -2.09 -9.69
N LYS A 227 8.85 -1.82 -8.43
CA LYS A 227 9.67 -2.14 -7.27
C LYS A 227 8.89 -3.03 -6.31
N LEU A 228 9.52 -4.06 -5.77
CA LEU A 228 8.97 -4.82 -4.65
C LEU A 228 9.19 -4.02 -3.36
N SER A 229 8.16 -3.89 -2.55
CA SER A 229 8.17 -3.08 -1.33
C SER A 229 7.22 -3.66 -0.29
N TYR A 230 7.21 -3.10 0.91
CA TYR A 230 6.18 -3.39 1.90
C TYR A 230 5.08 -2.33 1.90
N TYR A 231 3.86 -2.77 2.23
CA TYR A 231 2.73 -1.90 2.55
C TYR A 231 2.06 -2.36 3.84
N GLN A 232 1.48 -1.43 4.58
CA GLN A 232 0.75 -1.68 5.81
C GLN A 232 -0.58 -2.39 5.49
N SER A 233 -0.63 -3.69 5.73
CA SER A 233 -1.80 -4.52 5.41
C SER A 233 -2.79 -4.62 6.57
N LEU A 234 -2.33 -4.39 7.80
CA LEU A 234 -3.17 -4.44 9.00
C LEU A 234 -2.59 -3.52 10.09
N VAL A 235 -3.46 -2.72 10.70
CA VAL A 235 -3.13 -1.89 11.86
C VAL A 235 -3.80 -2.46 13.09
N LEU A 236 -3.02 -2.78 14.12
CA LEU A 236 -3.48 -3.21 15.43
C LEU A 236 -3.07 -2.17 16.47
N LYS A 237 -3.57 -2.31 17.69
CA LYS A 237 -3.30 -1.35 18.76
C LYS A 237 -1.81 -1.23 19.11
N ASP A 238 -1.12 -2.37 19.17
CA ASP A 238 0.26 -2.44 19.68
C ASP A 238 1.31 -2.65 18.58
N PHE A 239 0.89 -3.02 17.37
CA PHE A 239 1.77 -3.21 16.21
C PHE A 239 0.99 -3.16 14.89
N SER A 240 1.71 -3.06 13.81
CA SER A 240 1.17 -3.16 12.44
C SER A 240 1.82 -4.30 11.67
N ILE A 241 1.06 -4.88 10.74
CA ILE A 241 1.56 -5.91 9.84
C ILE A 241 1.79 -5.29 8.46
N TYR A 242 2.95 -5.59 7.90
CA TYR A 242 3.33 -5.16 6.56
C TYR A 242 3.53 -6.38 5.66
N SER A 243 2.88 -6.35 4.52
CA SER A 243 2.92 -7.40 3.51
C SER A 243 3.66 -6.93 2.26
N PRO A 244 4.31 -7.84 1.50
CA PRO A 244 4.98 -7.47 0.27
C PRO A 244 3.96 -7.05 -0.80
N ALA A 245 4.29 -5.95 -1.52
CA ALA A 245 3.52 -5.42 -2.63
C ALA A 245 4.42 -4.90 -3.74
N TRP A 246 3.96 -5.00 -4.96
CA TRP A 246 4.56 -4.32 -6.10
C TRP A 246 4.13 -2.86 -6.11
N TYR A 247 5.09 -1.96 -5.97
CA TYR A 247 4.93 -0.51 -6.14
C TYR A 247 5.27 -0.15 -7.59
N ILE A 248 4.31 0.43 -8.31
CA ILE A 248 4.40 0.65 -9.74
C ILE A 248 4.14 2.14 -10.02
N GLU A 249 5.15 2.82 -10.54
CA GLU A 249 5.06 4.21 -10.96
C GLU A 249 4.69 4.30 -12.43
N ILE A 250 3.66 5.08 -12.73
CA ILE A 250 3.09 5.20 -14.06
C ILE A 250 3.01 6.69 -14.40
N ARG A 251 3.66 7.09 -15.50
CA ARG A 251 3.45 8.39 -16.10
C ARG A 251 2.31 8.28 -17.10
N GLN A 252 1.25 9.01 -16.86
CA GLN A 252 0.10 9.07 -17.75
C GLN A 252 0.43 9.87 -19.02
N ALA A 253 -0.42 9.77 -20.05
CA ALA A 253 -0.26 10.48 -21.32
C ALA A 253 -0.27 12.01 -21.17
N ASP A 254 -0.93 12.53 -20.12
CA ASP A 254 -0.97 13.95 -19.77
C ASP A 254 0.27 14.42 -18.97
N GLY A 255 1.22 13.51 -18.71
CA GLY A 255 2.44 13.76 -17.94
C GLY A 255 2.30 13.56 -16.43
N GLN A 256 1.08 13.34 -15.91
CA GLN A 256 0.86 13.08 -14.48
C GLN A 256 1.56 11.80 -14.04
N LEU A 257 2.32 11.86 -12.95
CA LEU A 257 2.93 10.70 -12.32
C LEU A 257 2.01 10.16 -11.23
N ILE A 258 1.63 8.90 -11.34
CA ILE A 258 0.80 8.22 -10.37
C ILE A 258 1.49 6.94 -9.88
N ALA A 259 1.23 6.55 -8.65
CA ALA A 259 1.65 5.25 -8.11
C ALA A 259 0.46 4.31 -7.99
N ARG A 260 0.71 3.03 -8.25
CA ARG A 260 -0.25 1.93 -8.05
C ARG A 260 0.42 0.81 -7.28
N ARG A 261 -0.37 0.06 -6.52
CA ARG A 261 0.14 -1.07 -5.73
C ARG A 261 -0.66 -2.33 -6.02
N VAL A 262 0.05 -3.44 -6.06
CA VAL A 262 -0.53 -4.78 -6.21
C VAL A 262 0.04 -5.66 -5.10
N ASP A 263 -0.82 -6.28 -4.29
CA ASP A 263 -0.41 -7.28 -3.30
C ASP A 263 0.40 -8.37 -3.99
N ALA A 264 1.64 -8.56 -3.55
CA ALA A 264 2.55 -9.49 -4.23
C ALA A 264 2.27 -10.95 -3.89
N ILE A 265 1.51 -11.25 -2.83
CA ILE A 265 1.13 -12.60 -2.44
C ILE A 265 -0.15 -13.03 -3.17
N HIS A 266 -1.18 -12.18 -3.17
CA HIS A 266 -2.51 -12.54 -3.65
C HIS A 266 -2.83 -12.01 -5.05
N GLY A 267 -2.04 -11.08 -5.58
CA GLY A 267 -2.30 -10.46 -6.88
C GLY A 267 -3.53 -9.54 -6.88
N THR A 268 -3.87 -8.91 -5.77
CA THR A 268 -4.99 -7.98 -5.68
C THR A 268 -4.52 -6.54 -5.83
N ILE A 269 -5.30 -5.72 -6.54
CA ILE A 269 -5.01 -4.28 -6.65
C ILE A 269 -5.36 -3.63 -5.32
N LEU A 270 -4.39 -2.95 -4.72
CA LEU A 270 -4.58 -2.23 -3.46
C LEU A 270 -5.17 -0.85 -3.73
N ALA A 271 -6.05 -0.41 -2.84
CA ALA A 271 -6.59 0.95 -2.90
C ALA A 271 -5.44 1.96 -2.77
N ASN A 272 -5.48 3.02 -3.57
CA ASN A 272 -4.56 4.13 -3.38
C ASN A 272 -5.08 4.98 -2.22
N GLU A 273 -4.45 4.89 -1.08
CA GLU A 273 -4.43 6.02 -0.18
C GLU A 273 -3.37 6.98 -0.74
N THR A 274 -3.81 8.03 -1.38
CA THR A 274 -2.94 9.10 -1.83
C THR A 274 -2.39 9.79 -0.58
N LEU A 275 -1.09 9.98 -0.49
CA LEU A 275 -0.43 10.69 0.62
C LEU A 275 -1.00 12.11 0.86
N GLU A 276 -1.71 12.66 -0.10
CA GLU A 276 -2.48 13.91 0.05
C GLU A 276 -3.76 13.75 0.89
N THR A 277 -4.31 12.53 1.03
CA THR A 277 -5.60 12.31 1.72
C THR A 277 -5.44 12.19 3.24
N ALA A 278 -4.27 11.88 3.75
CA ALA A 278 -4.02 11.85 5.20
C ALA A 278 -4.24 13.25 5.83
N ASN A 279 -3.85 14.32 5.13
CA ASN A 279 -4.11 15.70 5.57
C ASN A 279 -5.57 16.13 5.40
N THR A 280 -6.34 15.54 4.48
CA THR A 280 -7.73 15.95 4.21
C THR A 280 -8.74 15.23 5.11
N GLN A 281 -8.47 13.99 5.55
CA GLN A 281 -9.36 13.30 6.49
C GLN A 281 -9.31 13.90 7.89
N THR A 282 -8.17 14.44 8.31
CA THR A 282 -8.04 15.11 9.62
C THR A 282 -8.85 16.42 9.67
N GLN A 283 -9.06 17.12 8.56
CA GLN A 283 -9.89 18.32 8.51
C GLN A 283 -11.40 18.00 8.55
N ARG A 284 -11.84 16.88 8.00
CA ARG A 284 -13.27 16.51 8.00
C ARG A 284 -13.79 16.08 9.38
N THR A 285 -12.95 15.53 10.23
CA THR A 285 -13.35 15.13 11.59
C THR A 285 -13.44 16.31 12.54
N THR A 286 -12.72 17.40 12.28
CA THR A 286 -12.73 18.59 13.13
C THR A 286 -13.93 19.51 12.84
N THR A 287 -14.51 19.46 11.66
CA THR A 287 -15.64 20.36 11.28
C THR A 287 -17.00 19.86 11.77
N ASN A 288 -17.13 18.58 12.13
CA ASN A 288 -18.39 18.01 12.59
C ASN A 288 -18.63 18.10 14.11
N ASN A 289 -17.67 18.61 14.89
CA ASN A 289 -17.80 18.73 16.36
C ASN A 289 -18.03 20.16 16.86
N THR A 290 -18.25 21.15 15.99
CA THR A 290 -18.38 22.55 16.42
C THR A 290 -19.78 23.13 16.20
N THR A 291 -20.80 22.32 16.04
CA THR A 291 -22.17 22.85 15.91
C THR A 291 -23.14 22.14 16.83
N THR A 292 -22.99 22.30 18.14
CA THR A 292 -24.08 22.17 19.11
C THR A 292 -23.67 22.82 20.43
N THR A 293 -23.71 24.15 20.47
CA THR A 293 -23.84 24.89 21.74
C THR A 293 -24.28 26.32 21.42
N GLN A 294 -25.56 26.54 21.33
CA GLN A 294 -26.29 27.80 21.54
C GLN A 294 -27.74 27.42 21.76
N THR A 295 -28.52 27.84 22.65
CA THR A 295 -28.64 29.09 23.39
C THR A 295 -29.68 28.83 24.49
N VAL A 296 -29.39 29.05 25.75
CA VAL A 296 -30.43 29.39 26.74
C VAL A 296 -30.07 30.76 27.24
N GLN A 297 -30.81 31.77 26.77
CA GLN A 297 -30.91 33.07 27.42
C GLN A 297 -32.23 33.17 28.16
N GLN A 298 -32.13 33.45 29.40
CA GLN A 298 -32.90 34.30 30.31
C GLN A 298 -34.28 34.80 29.86
N GLN A 299 -35.27 34.45 30.66
CA GLN A 299 -36.08 35.42 31.38
C GLN A 299 -36.45 34.83 32.73
#